data_f6b3c1dc84e2f6196fb0adb4dc0d3858
#
_entry.id   f6b3c1dc84e2f6196fb0adb4dc0d3858
#
_cell.length_a   1.000
_cell.length_b   1.000
_cell.length_c   1.000
_cell.angle_alpha   90.00
_cell.angle_beta   90.00
_cell.angle_gamma   90.00
#
_symmetry.space_group_name_H-M   'P 1'
#
loop_
_entity.id
_entity.type
_entity.pdbx_description
1 polymer ?
#
loop_
_entity_poly.entity_id
_entity_poly.type
_entity_poly.pdbx_seq_one_letter_code
_entity_poly.pdbx_strand_id
1 'polypeptide(L)'
;MIWNDHSIEVPEGTHAFLGASTYSWLNYDEKKLEEVYKNNLAKARGTRLHAFAAECIELGQKLPPLKKTLNQYVNDAIHYRMQPEQVLYYSENCFGTADAISFKKNLLRIHDLKTGKTKPSLHQLEIYAALFCLEYDKTPGSIDIELRIYYNNDVLIGHPTASNIAPIMDKIIIFDKKIEQINSEEM
;
A
#
# COMPACT_ATOMS: atom_id res chain seq x y z
N MET A 1 6.56 -44.26 -18.01
CA MET A 1 7.03 -43.51 -16.82
C MET A 1 5.77 -42.99 -16.15
N ILE A 2 5.61 -43.21 -14.86
CA ILE A 2 4.50 -42.62 -14.07
C ILE A 2 5.08 -41.40 -13.35
N TRP A 3 4.44 -40.26 -13.53
CA TRP A 3 4.85 -39.01 -12.85
C TRP A 3 4.30 -38.97 -11.44
N ASN A 4 5.09 -38.46 -10.48
CA ASN A 4 4.62 -38.27 -9.12
C ASN A 4 3.62 -37.09 -9.07
N ASP A 5 2.56 -37.27 -8.30
CA ASP A 5 1.62 -36.18 -7.99
C ASP A 5 2.10 -35.45 -6.75
N HIS A 6 2.24 -34.12 -6.86
CA HIS A 6 2.65 -33.23 -5.78
C HIS A 6 1.58 -32.16 -5.48
N SER A 7 0.33 -32.40 -5.86
CA SER A 7 -0.78 -31.44 -5.68
C SER A 7 -1.05 -31.11 -4.21
N ILE A 8 -0.67 -32.01 -3.28
CA ILE A 8 -0.81 -31.78 -1.83
C ILE A 8 0.33 -30.89 -1.31
N GLU A 9 1.58 -31.17 -1.72
CA GLU A 9 2.76 -30.44 -1.27
C GLU A 9 2.89 -29.05 -1.91
N VAL A 10 2.36 -28.90 -3.14
CA VAL A 10 2.46 -27.67 -3.94
C VAL A 10 1.06 -27.25 -4.38
N PRO A 11 0.33 -26.52 -3.52
CA PRO A 11 -0.98 -25.97 -3.88
C PRO A 11 -0.91 -25.06 -5.11
N GLU A 12 -1.98 -25.04 -5.90
CA GLU A 12 -2.08 -24.21 -7.10
C GLU A 12 -1.78 -22.75 -6.80
N GLY A 13 -1.03 -22.07 -7.69
CA GLY A 13 -0.64 -20.68 -7.55
C GLY A 13 0.51 -20.42 -6.57
N THR A 14 1.08 -21.45 -5.93
CA THR A 14 2.27 -21.29 -5.07
C THR A 14 3.56 -21.33 -5.88
N HIS A 15 4.55 -20.56 -5.46
CA HIS A 15 5.88 -20.52 -6.08
C HIS A 15 6.97 -20.74 -5.02
N ALA A 16 7.87 -21.65 -5.33
CA ALA A 16 9.04 -21.86 -4.47
C ALA A 16 9.97 -20.66 -4.51
N PHE A 17 10.65 -20.38 -3.39
CA PHE A 17 11.68 -19.34 -3.34
C PHE A 17 12.83 -19.59 -4.33
N LEU A 18 13.25 -20.86 -4.47
CA LEU A 18 14.20 -21.33 -5.48
C LEU A 18 13.47 -21.91 -6.70
N GLY A 19 12.53 -21.14 -7.28
CA GLY A 19 11.73 -21.56 -8.40
C GLY A 19 12.51 -21.56 -9.72
N ALA A 20 12.16 -22.48 -10.62
CA ALA A 20 12.82 -22.59 -11.92
C ALA A 20 12.58 -21.35 -12.82
N SER A 21 11.40 -20.76 -12.75
CA SER A 21 11.05 -19.55 -13.51
C SER A 21 11.82 -18.29 -13.06
N THR A 22 12.38 -18.28 -11.85
CA THR A 22 13.16 -17.20 -11.28
C THR A 22 14.61 -17.60 -11.04
N TYR A 23 15.26 -18.14 -12.05
CA TYR A 23 16.56 -18.79 -11.99
C TYR A 23 17.76 -17.91 -11.59
N SER A 24 17.57 -16.62 -11.29
CA SER A 24 18.64 -15.71 -10.87
C SER A 24 19.41 -16.20 -9.61
N TRP A 25 18.77 -17.02 -8.77
CA TRP A 25 19.36 -17.61 -7.58
C TRP A 25 20.54 -18.56 -7.89
N LEU A 26 20.66 -19.07 -9.11
CA LEU A 26 21.83 -19.84 -9.55
C LEU A 26 23.14 -19.05 -9.44
N ASN A 27 23.06 -17.70 -9.50
CA ASN A 27 24.22 -16.81 -9.42
C ASN A 27 24.42 -16.25 -8.00
N TYR A 28 23.69 -16.72 -6.99
CA TYR A 28 23.85 -16.27 -5.61
C TYR A 28 24.99 -17.04 -4.93
N ASP A 29 25.81 -16.32 -4.18
CA ASP A 29 26.58 -16.92 -3.11
C ASP A 29 25.71 -17.06 -1.84
N GLU A 30 26.23 -17.73 -0.81
CA GLU A 30 25.50 -17.94 0.45
C GLU A 30 25.07 -16.63 1.12
N LYS A 31 25.91 -15.59 1.06
CA LYS A 31 25.61 -14.27 1.63
C LYS A 31 24.45 -13.58 0.89
N LYS A 32 24.47 -13.64 -0.43
CA LYS A 32 23.40 -13.08 -1.26
C LYS A 32 22.09 -13.85 -1.07
N LEU A 33 22.15 -15.16 -1.00
CA LEU A 33 21.00 -16.00 -0.69
C LEU A 33 20.37 -15.61 0.65
N GLU A 34 21.19 -15.49 1.70
CA GLU A 34 20.73 -15.09 3.03
C GLU A 34 20.06 -13.72 3.02
N GLU A 35 20.65 -12.72 2.35
CA GLU A 35 20.10 -11.37 2.21
C GLU A 35 18.72 -11.40 1.53
N VAL A 36 18.63 -12.05 0.35
CA VAL A 36 17.40 -12.11 -0.44
C VAL A 36 16.30 -12.87 0.30
N TYR A 37 16.66 -13.98 0.97
CA TYR A 37 15.69 -14.74 1.76
C TYR A 37 15.17 -13.97 2.98
N LYS A 38 16.05 -13.27 3.71
CA LYS A 38 15.64 -12.38 4.81
C LYS A 38 14.70 -11.27 4.34
N ASN A 39 14.95 -10.70 3.16
CA ASN A 39 14.07 -9.69 2.57
C ASN A 39 12.70 -10.28 2.21
N ASN A 40 12.66 -11.51 1.70
CA ASN A 40 11.41 -12.22 1.41
C ASN A 40 10.60 -12.49 2.70
N LEU A 41 11.26 -12.97 3.76
CA LEU A 41 10.62 -13.14 5.07
C LEU A 41 10.09 -11.82 5.64
N ALA A 42 10.83 -10.71 5.47
CA ALA A 42 10.40 -9.40 5.92
C ALA A 42 9.16 -8.90 5.18
N LYS A 43 9.07 -9.13 3.86
CA LYS A 43 7.86 -8.84 3.06
C LYS A 43 6.65 -9.63 3.55
N ALA A 44 6.79 -10.95 3.72
CA ALA A 44 5.71 -11.81 4.21
C ALA A 44 5.26 -11.42 5.63
N ARG A 45 6.19 -11.00 6.50
CA ARG A 45 5.86 -10.46 7.82
C ARG A 45 5.10 -9.13 7.71
N GLY A 46 5.53 -8.24 6.80
CA GLY A 46 4.87 -6.97 6.52
C GLY A 46 3.40 -7.19 6.15
N THR A 47 3.13 -8.03 5.17
CA THR A 47 1.76 -8.36 4.73
C THR A 47 0.89 -8.86 5.88
N ARG A 48 1.41 -9.75 6.74
CA ARG A 48 0.65 -10.25 7.91
C ARG A 48 0.37 -9.15 8.94
N LEU A 49 1.30 -8.20 9.13
CA LEU A 49 1.09 -7.08 10.04
C LEU A 49 0.02 -6.10 9.52
N HIS A 50 -0.02 -5.85 8.21
CA HIS A 50 -1.08 -5.04 7.59
C HIS A 50 -2.44 -5.72 7.74
N ALA A 51 -2.56 -7.00 7.42
CA ALA A 51 -3.81 -7.75 7.60
C ALA A 51 -4.30 -7.74 9.06
N PHE A 52 -3.41 -7.97 10.03
CA PHE A 52 -3.73 -7.89 11.45
C PHE A 52 -4.18 -6.49 11.87
N ALA A 53 -3.49 -5.44 11.39
CA ALA A 53 -3.86 -4.06 11.68
C ALA A 53 -5.24 -3.71 11.12
N ALA A 54 -5.52 -4.11 9.87
CA ALA A 54 -6.81 -3.90 9.23
C ALA A 54 -7.94 -4.58 10.02
N GLU A 55 -7.76 -5.83 10.43
CA GLU A 55 -8.73 -6.56 11.28
C GLU A 55 -8.98 -5.84 12.62
N CYS A 56 -7.91 -5.39 13.30
CA CYS A 56 -8.06 -4.62 14.55
C CYS A 56 -8.86 -3.33 14.35
N ILE A 57 -8.60 -2.61 13.24
CA ILE A 57 -9.30 -1.35 12.92
C ILE A 57 -10.77 -1.63 12.63
N GLU A 58 -11.06 -2.64 11.82
CA GLU A 58 -12.42 -3.02 11.44
C GLU A 58 -13.26 -3.44 12.65
N LEU A 59 -12.68 -4.23 13.56
CA LEU A 59 -13.32 -4.67 14.80
C LEU A 59 -13.33 -3.60 15.90
N GLY A 60 -12.65 -2.46 15.72
CA GLY A 60 -12.49 -1.43 16.73
C GLY A 60 -11.65 -1.89 17.95
N GLN A 61 -10.82 -2.93 17.76
CA GLN A 61 -10.01 -3.52 18.82
C GLN A 61 -8.72 -2.74 19.01
N LYS A 62 -8.69 -1.87 20.01
CA LYS A 62 -7.49 -1.09 20.37
C LYS A 62 -6.37 -1.97 20.88
N LEU A 63 -5.16 -1.63 20.46
CA LEU A 63 -3.93 -2.21 20.98
C LEU A 63 -3.45 -1.46 22.24
N PRO A 64 -2.59 -2.07 23.09
CA PRO A 64 -2.01 -1.37 24.23
C PRO A 64 -1.40 -0.01 23.85
N PRO A 65 -1.50 1.04 24.68
CA PRO A 65 -1.06 2.40 24.33
C PRO A 65 0.47 2.54 24.43
N LEU A 66 1.18 1.77 23.62
CA LEU A 66 2.64 1.76 23.52
C LEU A 66 3.09 2.64 22.36
N LYS A 67 4.25 3.27 22.51
CA LYS A 67 4.93 3.99 21.41
C LYS A 67 5.58 3.01 20.41
N LYS A 68 4.81 2.05 19.91
CA LYS A 68 5.21 1.14 18.83
C LYS A 68 4.44 1.48 17.57
N THR A 69 5.09 1.43 16.43
CA THR A 69 4.53 1.77 15.11
C THR A 69 3.13 1.19 14.91
N LEU A 70 2.97 -0.12 15.07
CA LEU A 70 1.70 -0.81 14.88
C LEU A 70 0.62 -0.32 15.86
N ASN A 71 0.98 -0.15 17.15
CA ASN A 71 0.02 0.26 18.18
C ASN A 71 -0.49 1.68 17.93
N GLN A 72 0.41 2.60 17.56
CA GLN A 72 0.04 3.98 17.24
C GLN A 72 -0.86 4.02 16.01
N TYR A 73 -0.47 3.33 14.92
CA TYR A 73 -1.24 3.27 13.69
C TYR A 73 -2.67 2.77 13.91
N VAL A 74 -2.82 1.59 14.53
CA VAL A 74 -4.14 0.98 14.78
C VAL A 74 -4.99 1.88 15.68
N ASN A 75 -4.44 2.37 16.81
CA ASN A 75 -5.18 3.17 17.75
C ASN A 75 -5.62 4.52 17.17
N ASP A 76 -4.77 5.16 16.34
CA ASP A 76 -5.11 6.40 15.67
C ASP A 76 -6.16 6.17 14.57
N ALA A 77 -6.04 5.11 13.78
CA ALA A 77 -7.04 4.77 12.77
C ALA A 77 -8.43 4.52 13.39
N ILE A 78 -8.49 3.80 14.53
CA ILE A 78 -9.73 3.60 15.29
C ILE A 78 -10.25 4.94 15.84
N HIS A 79 -9.37 5.77 16.41
CA HIS A 79 -9.75 7.07 16.98
C HIS A 79 -10.37 7.99 15.92
N TYR A 80 -9.79 8.04 14.73
CA TYR A 80 -10.31 8.82 13.60
C TYR A 80 -11.45 8.11 12.86
N ARG A 81 -11.84 6.88 13.28
CA ARG A 81 -12.87 6.05 12.64
C ARG A 81 -12.60 5.89 11.14
N MET A 82 -11.41 5.48 10.80
CA MET A 82 -10.95 5.27 9.44
C MET A 82 -11.45 3.93 8.89
N GLN A 83 -11.61 3.87 7.58
CA GLN A 83 -11.88 2.64 6.83
C GLN A 83 -10.52 1.99 6.50
N PRO A 84 -10.24 0.74 6.91
CA PRO A 84 -9.02 0.03 6.52
C PRO A 84 -9.14 -0.51 5.10
N GLU A 85 -7.98 -0.72 4.44
CA GLU A 85 -7.83 -1.39 3.13
C GLU A 85 -8.81 -0.86 2.07
N GLN A 86 -9.01 0.47 2.02
CA GLN A 86 -9.93 1.07 1.07
C GLN A 86 -9.29 1.20 -0.30
N VAL A 87 -9.89 0.55 -1.30
CA VAL A 87 -9.53 0.75 -2.69
C VAL A 87 -10.00 2.12 -3.16
N LEU A 88 -9.11 2.86 -3.80
CA LEU A 88 -9.38 4.10 -4.54
C LEU A 88 -9.16 3.80 -6.02
N TYR A 89 -10.12 4.15 -6.84
CA TYR A 89 -10.17 3.73 -8.24
C TYR A 89 -10.42 4.92 -9.17
N TYR A 90 -9.60 5.07 -10.17
CA TYR A 90 -9.81 5.98 -11.28
C TYR A 90 -10.13 5.22 -12.57
N SER A 91 -9.30 4.21 -12.90
CA SER A 91 -9.44 3.35 -14.08
C SER A 91 -8.75 2.01 -13.84
N GLU A 92 -8.88 1.08 -14.79
CA GLU A 92 -8.13 -0.19 -14.76
C GLU A 92 -6.62 0.02 -14.77
N ASN A 93 -6.15 1.16 -15.27
CA ASN A 93 -4.72 1.51 -15.33
C ASN A 93 -4.25 2.26 -14.08
N CYS A 94 -5.17 2.79 -13.25
CA CYS A 94 -4.82 3.62 -12.10
C CYS A 94 -5.78 3.44 -10.93
N PHE A 95 -5.37 2.62 -9.98
CA PHE A 95 -6.04 2.37 -8.70
C PHE A 95 -5.02 2.00 -7.62
N GLY A 96 -5.45 1.96 -6.38
CA GLY A 96 -4.60 1.50 -5.27
C GLY A 96 -5.39 1.37 -3.99
N THR A 97 -4.82 0.66 -3.00
CA THR A 97 -5.43 0.41 -1.71
C THR A 97 -4.75 1.24 -0.63
N ALA A 98 -5.48 2.13 0.01
CA ALA A 98 -5.00 2.89 1.16
C ALA A 98 -5.14 2.04 2.43
N ASP A 99 -4.07 1.94 3.24
CA ASP A 99 -4.07 1.14 4.47
C ASP A 99 -5.17 1.57 5.46
N ALA A 100 -5.37 2.90 5.61
CA ALA A 100 -6.54 3.45 6.29
C ALA A 100 -6.86 4.85 5.77
N ILE A 101 -8.17 5.14 5.61
CA ILE A 101 -8.64 6.40 5.06
C ILE A 101 -9.91 6.88 5.79
N SER A 102 -10.10 8.18 5.90
CA SER A 102 -11.38 8.77 6.30
C SER A 102 -11.58 10.14 5.68
N PHE A 103 -12.84 10.46 5.37
CA PHE A 103 -13.24 11.80 4.95
C PHE A 103 -14.39 12.31 5.82
N LYS A 104 -14.11 13.31 6.64
CA LYS A 104 -15.10 13.88 7.57
C LYS A 104 -14.91 15.37 7.74
N LYS A 105 -16.00 16.11 7.77
CA LYS A 105 -15.98 17.58 7.96
C LYS A 105 -14.98 18.27 7.01
N ASN A 106 -14.99 17.87 5.75
CA ASN A 106 -14.11 18.39 4.70
C ASN A 106 -12.61 18.11 4.89
N LEU A 107 -12.25 17.19 5.77
CA LEU A 107 -10.87 16.75 6.02
C LEU A 107 -10.69 15.31 5.56
N LEU A 108 -9.80 15.11 4.58
CA LEU A 108 -9.30 13.81 4.14
C LEU A 108 -8.10 13.41 4.98
N ARG A 109 -8.17 12.25 5.64
CA ARG A 109 -7.04 11.62 6.31
C ARG A 109 -6.67 10.32 5.61
N ILE A 110 -5.39 10.14 5.35
CA ILE A 110 -4.83 8.90 4.80
C ILE A 110 -3.65 8.50 5.69
N HIS A 111 -3.70 7.29 6.24
CA HIS A 111 -2.66 6.72 7.07
C HIS A 111 -2.05 5.50 6.38
N ASP A 112 -0.75 5.32 6.57
CA ASP A 112 0.03 4.22 5.99
C ASP A 112 0.97 3.62 7.05
N LEU A 113 1.06 2.30 7.10
CA LEU A 113 1.88 1.54 8.02
C LEU A 113 3.13 1.02 7.33
N LYS A 114 4.30 1.51 7.68
CA LYS A 114 5.58 1.02 7.15
C LYS A 114 6.28 0.11 8.15
N THR A 115 6.50 -1.13 7.75
CA THR A 115 7.19 -2.16 8.56
C THR A 115 8.68 -2.27 8.20
N GLY A 116 9.13 -1.59 7.14
CA GLY A 116 10.53 -1.52 6.71
C GLY A 116 11.36 -0.50 7.48
N LYS A 117 12.68 -0.51 7.23
CA LYS A 117 13.65 0.40 7.90
C LYS A 117 13.94 1.66 7.08
N THR A 118 13.58 1.68 5.80
CA THR A 118 13.87 2.82 4.91
C THR A 118 12.97 3.99 5.27
N LYS A 119 13.55 5.20 5.27
CA LYS A 119 12.79 6.43 5.51
C LYS A 119 11.72 6.57 4.42
N PRO A 120 10.44 6.66 4.76
CA PRO A 120 9.37 6.79 3.79
C PRO A 120 9.27 8.20 3.21
N SER A 121 8.59 8.33 2.06
CA SER A 121 8.14 9.60 1.50
C SER A 121 6.61 9.64 1.45
N LEU A 122 6.05 10.83 1.42
CA LEU A 122 4.59 11.04 1.37
C LEU A 122 3.99 10.82 -0.04
N HIS A 123 4.80 10.64 -1.07
CA HIS A 123 4.32 10.58 -2.46
C HIS A 123 3.25 9.52 -2.71
N GLN A 124 3.35 8.35 -2.08
CA GLN A 124 2.32 7.32 -2.19
C GLN A 124 0.96 7.83 -1.68
N LEU A 125 0.95 8.53 -0.56
CA LEU A 125 -0.26 9.07 0.05
C LEU A 125 -0.80 10.27 -0.73
N GLU A 126 0.07 11.06 -1.35
CA GLU A 126 -0.32 12.15 -2.25
C GLU A 126 -1.03 11.60 -3.50
N ILE A 127 -0.58 10.44 -4.03
CA ILE A 127 -1.27 9.74 -5.12
C ILE A 127 -2.65 9.25 -4.65
N TYR A 128 -2.77 8.68 -3.47
CA TYR A 128 -4.07 8.29 -2.93
C TYR A 128 -5.00 9.50 -2.72
N ALA A 129 -4.47 10.64 -2.28
CA ALA A 129 -5.27 11.87 -2.19
C ALA A 129 -5.74 12.36 -3.57
N ALA A 130 -4.90 12.25 -4.60
CA ALA A 130 -5.29 12.58 -5.98
C ALA A 130 -6.36 11.62 -6.51
N LEU A 131 -6.22 10.30 -6.28
CA LEU A 131 -7.22 9.29 -6.63
C LEU A 131 -8.56 9.57 -5.93
N PHE A 132 -8.53 9.89 -4.63
CA PHE A 132 -9.74 10.27 -3.89
C PHE A 132 -10.42 11.49 -4.51
N CYS A 133 -9.63 12.52 -4.87
CA CYS A 133 -10.19 13.72 -5.51
C CYS A 133 -10.82 13.42 -6.87
N LEU A 134 -10.21 12.55 -7.67
CA LEU A 134 -10.75 12.13 -8.97
C LEU A 134 -12.02 11.28 -8.84
N GLU A 135 -12.00 10.28 -7.96
CA GLU A 135 -13.11 9.33 -7.78
C GLU A 135 -14.36 10.00 -7.18
N TYR A 136 -14.17 10.93 -6.23
CA TYR A 136 -15.28 11.56 -5.50
C TYR A 136 -15.56 13.01 -5.92
N ASP A 137 -15.08 13.45 -7.08
CA ASP A 137 -15.27 14.80 -7.63
C ASP A 137 -14.93 15.92 -6.63
N LYS A 138 -13.76 15.78 -5.95
CA LYS A 138 -13.27 16.79 -5.01
C LYS A 138 -12.16 17.62 -5.62
N THR A 139 -12.26 18.93 -5.40
CA THR A 139 -11.17 19.86 -5.76
C THR A 139 -10.16 19.89 -4.61
N PRO A 140 -8.86 19.62 -4.83
CA PRO A 140 -7.88 19.59 -3.74
C PRO A 140 -7.83 20.85 -2.88
N GLY A 141 -8.11 22.04 -3.47
CA GLY A 141 -8.15 23.31 -2.74
C GLY A 141 -9.43 23.54 -1.93
N SER A 142 -10.45 22.69 -2.08
CA SER A 142 -11.72 22.80 -1.36
C SER A 142 -11.79 21.90 -0.13
N ILE A 143 -10.80 21.04 0.08
CA ILE A 143 -10.71 20.12 1.21
C ILE A 143 -9.37 20.27 1.92
N ASP A 144 -9.35 19.98 3.21
CA ASP A 144 -8.10 19.80 3.96
C ASP A 144 -7.60 18.36 3.80
N ILE A 145 -6.27 18.19 3.75
CA ILE A 145 -5.64 16.87 3.58
C ILE A 145 -4.60 16.67 4.66
N GLU A 146 -4.68 15.56 5.39
CA GLU A 146 -3.71 15.12 6.38
C GLU A 146 -3.22 13.72 6.02
N LEU A 147 -1.92 13.59 5.79
CA LEU A 147 -1.25 12.34 5.47
C LEU A 147 -0.36 11.91 6.62
N ARG A 148 -0.42 10.64 7.03
CA ARG A 148 0.43 10.09 8.09
C ARG A 148 1.07 8.79 7.68
N ILE A 149 2.39 8.69 7.88
CA ILE A 149 3.13 7.43 7.74
C ILE A 149 3.69 7.06 9.11
N TYR A 150 3.33 5.87 9.59
CA TYR A 150 3.81 5.30 10.84
C TYR A 150 5.00 4.38 10.54
N TYR A 151 6.17 4.70 11.08
CA TYR A 151 7.41 3.95 10.84
C TYR A 151 8.40 4.09 12.00
N ASN A 152 9.17 3.08 12.31
CA ASN A 152 10.25 3.12 13.32
C ASN A 152 9.85 3.78 14.67
N ASN A 153 8.62 3.54 15.13
CA ASN A 153 8.01 4.13 16.33
C ASN A 153 7.86 5.67 16.26
N ASP A 154 7.85 6.23 15.07
CA ASP A 154 7.65 7.64 14.77
C ASP A 154 6.51 7.81 13.76
N VAL A 155 6.04 9.05 13.57
CA VAL A 155 4.97 9.40 12.63
C VAL A 155 5.40 10.59 11.78
N LEU A 156 5.50 10.36 10.47
CA LEU A 156 5.67 11.44 9.49
C LEU A 156 4.30 11.99 9.13
N ILE A 157 4.09 13.28 9.37
CA ILE A 157 2.83 13.97 9.06
C ILE A 157 3.06 14.99 7.95
N GLY A 158 2.13 15.07 6.99
CA GLY A 158 2.12 16.04 5.93
C GLY A 158 0.74 16.61 5.68
N HIS A 159 0.70 17.87 5.25
CA HIS A 159 -0.52 18.59 4.87
C HIS A 159 -0.33 19.16 3.45
N PRO A 160 -0.47 18.32 2.40
CA PRO A 160 -0.29 18.78 1.04
C PRO A 160 -1.37 19.79 0.65
N THR A 161 -0.98 20.74 -0.18
CA THR A 161 -1.88 21.75 -0.73
C THR A 161 -2.37 21.35 -2.11
N ALA A 162 -3.29 22.15 -2.68
CA ALA A 162 -3.75 21.94 -4.06
C ALA A 162 -2.59 21.88 -5.06
N SER A 163 -1.52 22.67 -4.86
CA SER A 163 -0.35 22.67 -5.74
C SER A 163 0.48 21.39 -5.70
N ASN A 164 0.33 20.57 -4.66
CA ASN A 164 0.95 19.24 -4.60
C ASN A 164 0.07 18.18 -5.29
N ILE A 165 -1.24 18.25 -5.10
CA ILE A 165 -2.18 17.19 -5.53
C ILE A 165 -2.66 17.38 -6.98
N ALA A 166 -3.01 18.60 -7.40
CA ALA A 166 -3.55 18.85 -8.75
C ALA A 166 -2.62 18.36 -9.89
N PRO A 167 -1.29 18.58 -9.84
CA PRO A 167 -0.40 18.07 -10.87
C PRO A 167 -0.36 16.53 -10.95
N ILE A 168 -0.61 15.83 -9.83
CA ILE A 168 -0.72 14.37 -9.80
C ILE A 168 -2.00 13.93 -10.49
N MET A 169 -3.13 14.59 -10.21
CA MET A 169 -4.41 14.32 -10.89
C MET A 169 -4.28 14.51 -12.40
N ASP A 170 -3.70 15.62 -12.85
CA ASP A 170 -3.49 15.89 -14.27
C ASP A 170 -2.63 14.80 -14.93
N LYS A 171 -1.57 14.36 -14.24
CA LYS A 171 -0.70 13.29 -14.74
C LYS A 171 -1.43 11.95 -14.83
N ILE A 172 -2.27 11.59 -13.86
CA ILE A 172 -3.11 10.38 -13.90
C ILE A 172 -4.00 10.41 -15.14
N ILE A 173 -4.73 11.51 -15.35
CA ILE A 173 -5.65 11.66 -16.49
C ILE A 173 -4.91 11.55 -17.83
N ILE A 174 -3.76 12.23 -17.97
CA ILE A 174 -2.98 12.23 -19.21
C ILE A 174 -2.42 10.84 -19.50
N PHE A 175 -1.86 10.17 -18.50
CA PHE A 175 -1.23 8.87 -18.67
C PHE A 175 -2.24 7.77 -18.93
N ASP A 176 -3.38 7.80 -18.25
CA ASP A 176 -4.48 6.87 -18.48
C ASP A 176 -4.95 6.92 -19.93
N LYS A 177 -5.27 8.13 -20.46
CA LYS A 177 -5.62 8.32 -21.87
C LYS A 177 -4.56 7.82 -22.83
N LYS A 178 -3.27 7.98 -22.49
CA LYS A 178 -2.17 7.51 -23.34
C LYS A 178 -2.10 5.99 -23.37
N ILE A 179 -2.31 5.33 -22.23
CA ILE A 179 -2.36 3.87 -22.16
C ILE A 179 -3.54 3.32 -22.96
N GLU A 180 -4.73 3.93 -22.85
CA GLU A 180 -5.91 3.56 -23.64
C GLU A 180 -5.65 3.67 -25.15
N GLN A 181 -4.97 4.74 -25.60
CA GLN A 181 -4.56 4.87 -27.01
C GLN A 181 -3.65 3.73 -27.45
N ILE A 182 -2.62 3.40 -26.67
CA ILE A 182 -1.69 2.29 -26.97
C ILE A 182 -2.45 0.98 -27.07
N ASN A 183 -3.33 0.68 -26.12
CA ASN A 183 -4.13 -0.54 -26.13
C ASN A 183 -5.05 -0.63 -27.35
N SER A 184 -5.59 0.51 -27.82
CA SER A 184 -6.44 0.55 -29.02
C SER A 184 -5.68 0.40 -30.32
N GLU A 185 -4.38 0.74 -30.36
CA GLU A 185 -3.50 0.60 -31.52
C GLU A 185 -2.95 -0.84 -31.66
N GLU A 186 -2.92 -1.61 -30.56
CA GLU A 186 -2.41 -3.00 -30.54
C GLU A 186 -3.51 -4.07 -30.77
N MET A 187 -4.79 -3.70 -30.73
CA MET A 187 -5.93 -4.58 -31.03
C MET A 187 -6.29 -4.56 -32.52
#